data_30d9f6e1e5d341c3caf08c8416236532
#
_entry.id   30d9f6e1e5d341c3caf08c8416236532
#
_cell.length_a   1.000
_cell.length_b   1.000
_cell.length_c   1.000
_cell.angle_alpha   90.00
_cell.angle_beta   90.00
_cell.angle_gamma   90.00
#
_symmetry.space_group_name_H-M   'P 1'
#
loop_
_entity.id
_entity.type
_entity.pdbx_description
1 polymer ?
#
loop_
_entity_poly.entity_id
_entity_poly.type
_entity_poly.pdbx_seq_one_letter_code
_entity_poly.pdbx_strand_id
1 'polypeptide(L)'
;MYKIFKFIFILIAGLVYCFTIPEISNSQFVNFGRNKVQYSDFDWQILETEHFHIYYYIQEKELAEIGASYAEESYKFLQQKFNHSLTDTVPIIFYSSSIHFKETNTTPGFIPDGVGGFFEFIKGRVVLPFEGSLHQFRHVIRHELTHVFMTSKINSVLKTHRQTLGSSPPLWFTEGLAELFSAEWDTQGEMVLKDAVLSGYIAGL
;
A
#
# COMPACT_ATOMS: atom_id res chain seq x y z
N MET A 1 13.33 -54.27 39.74
CA MET A 1 11.93 -54.00 39.28
C MET A 1 11.54 -52.54 39.40
N TYR A 2 11.70 -51.85 40.50
CA TYR A 2 11.27 -50.46 40.72
C TYR A 2 11.92 -49.43 39.75
N LYS A 3 13.20 -49.56 39.40
CA LYS A 3 13.90 -48.65 38.46
C LYS A 3 13.39 -48.75 37.04
N ILE A 4 13.00 -49.95 36.60
CA ILE A 4 12.45 -50.18 35.26
C ILE A 4 11.05 -49.57 35.14
N PHE A 5 10.23 -49.70 36.18
CA PHE A 5 8.89 -49.12 36.25
C PHE A 5 8.93 -47.59 36.20
N LYS A 6 9.88 -46.97 36.90
CA LYS A 6 10.08 -45.53 36.91
C LYS A 6 10.52 -44.99 35.54
N PHE A 7 11.38 -45.75 34.84
CA PHE A 7 11.84 -45.41 33.52
C PHE A 7 10.73 -45.50 32.48
N ILE A 8 9.92 -46.55 32.52
CA ILE A 8 8.75 -46.73 31.66
C ILE A 8 7.70 -45.62 31.89
N PHE A 9 7.46 -45.24 33.17
CA PHE A 9 6.53 -44.17 33.50
C PHE A 9 6.98 -42.81 32.95
N ILE A 10 8.28 -42.48 33.03
CA ILE A 10 8.84 -41.24 32.49
C ILE A 10 8.73 -41.23 30.95
N LEU A 11 8.94 -42.36 30.30
CA LEU A 11 8.86 -42.49 28.86
C LEU A 11 7.41 -42.32 28.36
N ILE A 12 6.44 -42.91 29.08
CA ILE A 12 5.00 -42.76 28.75
C ILE A 12 4.55 -41.33 29.04
N ALA A 13 4.97 -40.71 30.16
CA ALA A 13 4.63 -39.32 30.46
C ALA A 13 5.20 -38.33 29.42
N GLY A 14 6.44 -38.58 28.94
CA GLY A 14 7.05 -37.82 27.87
C GLY A 14 6.29 -37.96 26.52
N LEU A 15 5.87 -39.18 26.19
CA LEU A 15 5.08 -39.46 25.00
C LEU A 15 3.71 -38.78 25.07
N VAL A 16 3.00 -38.86 26.21
CA VAL A 16 1.72 -38.18 26.42
C VAL A 16 1.89 -36.65 26.34
N TYR A 17 2.98 -36.11 26.89
CA TYR A 17 3.28 -34.68 26.82
C TYR A 17 3.50 -34.21 25.37
N CYS A 18 4.19 -34.98 24.53
CA CYS A 18 4.35 -34.68 23.11
C CYS A 18 3.03 -34.69 22.33
N PHE A 19 2.05 -35.52 22.73
CA PHE A 19 0.73 -35.57 22.08
C PHE A 19 -0.27 -34.56 22.63
N THR A 20 -0.03 -33.99 23.83
CA THR A 20 -0.93 -33.02 24.46
C THR A 20 -0.53 -31.54 24.21
N ILE A 21 0.66 -31.30 23.69
CA ILE A 21 0.98 -29.97 23.19
C ILE A 21 0.18 -29.81 21.89
N PRO A 22 -0.88 -28.98 21.84
CA PRO A 22 -1.43 -28.61 20.56
C PRO A 22 -0.26 -27.92 19.86
N GLU A 23 0.28 -28.52 18.80
CA GLU A 23 1.01 -27.75 17.84
C GLU A 23 0.06 -26.61 17.50
N ILE A 24 0.40 -25.41 17.93
CA ILE A 24 -0.12 -24.21 17.30
C ILE A 24 0.43 -24.33 15.88
N SER A 25 -0.29 -25.10 15.07
CA SER A 25 -0.18 -25.02 13.65
C SER A 25 -0.50 -23.57 13.36
N ASN A 26 0.52 -22.72 13.34
CA ASN A 26 0.48 -21.52 12.53
C ASN A 26 0.25 -22.04 11.13
N SER A 27 -1.00 -22.33 10.82
CA SER A 27 -1.50 -22.38 9.49
C SER A 27 -1.06 -21.04 8.93
N GLN A 28 0.13 -21.05 8.36
CA GLN A 28 0.57 -19.94 7.52
C GLN A 28 -0.59 -19.75 6.57
N PHE A 29 -1.32 -18.68 6.76
CA PHE A 29 -2.15 -18.12 5.71
C PHE A 29 -1.18 -17.69 4.62
N VAL A 30 -0.60 -18.68 3.96
CA VAL A 30 0.08 -18.47 2.70
C VAL A 30 -1.06 -18.19 1.74
N ASN A 31 -1.34 -16.92 1.55
CA ASN A 31 -2.24 -16.41 0.51
C ASN A 31 -1.64 -16.67 -0.89
N PHE A 32 -0.96 -17.80 -1.06
CA PHE A 32 -0.44 -18.23 -2.33
C PHE A 32 -1.59 -18.81 -3.16
N GLY A 33 -1.83 -18.18 -4.31
CA GLY A 33 -2.73 -18.71 -5.33
C GLY A 33 -4.21 -18.42 -5.14
N ARG A 34 -4.60 -17.48 -4.27
CA ARG A 34 -5.97 -16.99 -4.19
C ARG A 34 -6.11 -15.70 -4.98
N ASN A 35 -6.28 -15.81 -6.27
CA ASN A 35 -6.81 -14.69 -7.04
C ASN A 35 -8.22 -14.38 -6.52
N LYS A 36 -8.54 -13.10 -6.42
CA LYS A 36 -9.91 -12.68 -6.18
C LYS A 36 -10.77 -13.08 -7.36
N VAL A 37 -12.02 -13.41 -7.09
CA VAL A 37 -12.99 -13.64 -8.16
C VAL A 37 -13.22 -12.31 -8.86
N GLN A 38 -12.97 -12.28 -10.16
CA GLN A 38 -13.32 -11.14 -11.01
C GLN A 38 -14.69 -11.43 -11.58
N TYR A 39 -15.66 -10.60 -11.20
CA TYR A 39 -17.03 -10.69 -11.71
C TYR A 39 -17.23 -9.84 -12.96
N SER A 40 -16.30 -8.88 -13.17
CA SER A 40 -16.34 -7.94 -14.28
C SER A 40 -15.28 -8.31 -15.31
N ASP A 41 -15.66 -8.26 -16.58
CA ASP A 41 -14.76 -8.40 -17.72
C ASP A 41 -14.47 -7.00 -18.26
N PHE A 42 -13.21 -6.58 -18.19
CA PHE A 42 -12.79 -5.23 -18.57
C PHE A 42 -11.99 -5.28 -19.88
N ASP A 43 -12.40 -4.49 -20.84
CA ASP A 43 -11.59 -4.21 -22.04
C ASP A 43 -10.55 -3.12 -21.70
N TRP A 44 -9.40 -3.59 -21.21
CA TRP A 44 -8.32 -2.72 -20.77
C TRP A 44 -7.63 -2.01 -21.93
N GLN A 45 -7.50 -0.71 -21.79
CA GLN A 45 -6.76 0.17 -22.67
C GLN A 45 -5.60 0.81 -21.92
N ILE A 46 -4.61 1.32 -22.67
CA ILE A 46 -3.45 2.00 -22.12
C ILE A 46 -3.38 3.40 -22.71
N LEU A 47 -3.31 4.41 -21.84
CA LEU A 47 -2.97 5.78 -22.20
C LEU A 47 -1.54 6.05 -21.75
N GLU A 48 -0.65 6.26 -22.71
CA GLU A 48 0.75 6.57 -22.43
C GLU A 48 0.95 8.07 -22.31
N THR A 49 1.68 8.51 -21.29
CA THR A 49 2.13 9.88 -21.08
C THR A 49 3.66 9.91 -20.95
N GLU A 50 4.23 11.07 -20.64
CA GLU A 50 5.69 11.21 -20.50
C GLU A 50 6.25 10.32 -19.37
N HIS A 51 5.50 10.19 -18.24
CA HIS A 51 6.00 9.50 -17.05
C HIS A 51 5.13 8.32 -16.61
N PHE A 52 3.97 8.09 -17.25
CA PHE A 52 3.00 7.10 -16.81
C PHE A 52 2.44 6.24 -17.92
N HIS A 53 2.16 4.96 -17.59
CA HIS A 53 1.27 4.09 -18.36
C HIS A 53 -0.03 3.93 -17.58
N ILE A 54 -1.12 4.55 -18.05
CA ILE A 54 -2.41 4.56 -17.39
C ILE A 54 -3.29 3.48 -17.98
N TYR A 55 -3.62 2.49 -17.16
CA TYR A 55 -4.51 1.39 -17.51
C TYR A 55 -5.94 1.77 -17.11
N TYR A 56 -6.85 1.69 -18.05
CA TYR A 56 -8.25 2.02 -17.87
C TYR A 56 -9.11 1.13 -18.78
N TYR A 57 -10.41 1.03 -18.57
CA TYR A 57 -11.30 0.39 -19.53
C TYR A 57 -12.03 1.42 -20.36
N ILE A 58 -12.37 1.06 -21.60
CA ILE A 58 -12.74 1.99 -22.68
C ILE A 58 -13.86 2.96 -22.30
N GLN A 59 -14.78 2.56 -21.42
CA GLN A 59 -15.87 3.41 -20.94
C GLN A 59 -15.38 4.60 -20.11
N GLU A 60 -14.16 4.53 -19.57
CA GLU A 60 -13.59 5.49 -18.62
C GLU A 60 -12.48 6.34 -19.25
N LYS A 61 -12.50 6.50 -20.59
CA LYS A 61 -11.45 7.24 -21.29
C LYS A 61 -11.31 8.68 -20.82
N GLU A 62 -12.42 9.39 -20.61
CA GLU A 62 -12.40 10.76 -20.12
C GLU A 62 -11.77 10.85 -18.71
N LEU A 63 -12.13 9.92 -17.82
CA LEU A 63 -11.53 9.83 -16.48
C LEU A 63 -10.03 9.57 -16.57
N ALA A 64 -9.59 8.69 -17.48
CA ALA A 64 -8.18 8.39 -17.70
C ALA A 64 -7.40 9.62 -18.16
N GLU A 65 -7.95 10.42 -19.10
CA GLU A 65 -7.34 11.67 -19.59
C GLU A 65 -7.21 12.72 -18.46
N ILE A 66 -8.25 12.87 -17.62
CA ILE A 66 -8.22 13.75 -16.45
C ILE A 66 -7.18 13.25 -15.45
N GLY A 67 -7.21 11.96 -15.12
CA GLY A 67 -6.26 11.34 -14.19
C GLY A 67 -4.82 11.45 -14.68
N ALA A 68 -4.58 11.29 -15.97
CA ALA A 68 -3.27 11.50 -16.60
C ALA A 68 -2.74 12.93 -16.38
N SER A 69 -3.61 13.93 -16.59
CA SER A 69 -3.25 15.33 -16.32
C SER A 69 -2.88 15.56 -14.85
N TYR A 70 -3.64 14.99 -13.91
CA TYR A 70 -3.33 15.09 -12.47
C TYR A 70 -2.05 14.36 -12.09
N ALA A 71 -1.77 13.22 -12.71
CA ALA A 71 -0.55 12.46 -12.48
C ALA A 71 0.69 13.25 -12.95
N GLU A 72 0.65 13.81 -14.16
CA GLU A 72 1.75 14.62 -14.70
C GLU A 72 1.98 15.92 -13.91
N GLU A 73 0.90 16.57 -13.48
CA GLU A 73 0.99 17.72 -12.57
C GLU A 73 1.65 17.33 -11.24
N SER A 74 1.23 16.20 -10.67
CA SER A 74 1.79 15.68 -9.42
C SER A 74 3.25 15.28 -9.57
N TYR A 75 3.63 14.68 -10.70
CA TYR A 75 5.03 14.36 -11.02
C TYR A 75 5.91 15.60 -10.95
N LYS A 76 5.55 16.67 -11.65
CA LYS A 76 6.32 17.92 -11.66
C LYS A 76 6.49 18.51 -10.26
N PHE A 77 5.44 18.49 -9.46
CA PHE A 77 5.46 18.96 -8.09
C PHE A 77 6.37 18.09 -7.21
N LEU A 78 6.22 16.77 -7.24
CA LEU A 78 6.97 15.84 -6.42
C LEU A 78 8.44 15.75 -6.83
N GLN A 79 8.75 15.84 -8.12
CA GLN A 79 10.11 15.93 -8.63
C GLN A 79 10.89 17.07 -7.96
N GLN A 80 10.27 18.23 -7.82
CA GLN A 80 10.87 19.40 -7.14
C GLN A 80 10.99 19.15 -5.64
N LYS A 81 9.94 18.62 -4.99
CA LYS A 81 9.92 18.38 -3.53
C LYS A 81 10.97 17.36 -3.09
N PHE A 82 11.12 16.29 -3.83
CA PHE A 82 12.09 15.25 -3.55
C PHE A 82 13.49 15.54 -4.12
N ASN A 83 13.64 16.56 -4.98
CA ASN A 83 14.83 16.77 -5.81
C ASN A 83 15.30 15.43 -6.42
N HIS A 84 14.39 14.78 -7.13
CA HIS A 84 14.56 13.42 -7.64
C HIS A 84 13.65 13.20 -8.84
N SER A 85 14.17 12.50 -9.86
CA SER A 85 13.39 12.05 -11.02
C SER A 85 13.23 10.54 -10.98
N LEU A 86 12.07 10.05 -11.36
CA LEU A 86 11.87 8.62 -11.56
C LEU A 86 12.61 8.16 -12.82
N THR A 87 13.20 6.99 -12.78
CA THR A 87 13.96 6.42 -13.92
C THR A 87 13.09 5.65 -14.89
N ASP A 88 11.98 5.12 -14.39
CA ASP A 88 11.08 4.26 -15.13
C ASP A 88 9.68 4.86 -15.17
N THR A 89 8.94 4.55 -16.23
CA THR A 89 7.52 4.89 -16.36
C THR A 89 6.70 4.13 -15.32
N VAL A 90 5.83 4.82 -14.60
CA VAL A 90 5.01 4.24 -13.53
C VAL A 90 3.67 3.76 -14.08
N PRO A 91 3.32 2.48 -13.90
CA PRO A 91 1.99 1.99 -14.23
C PRO A 91 0.96 2.48 -13.20
N ILE A 92 -0.13 3.08 -13.70
CA ILE A 92 -1.28 3.49 -12.88
C ILE A 92 -2.51 2.76 -13.40
N ILE A 93 -3.24 2.09 -12.51
CA ILE A 93 -4.46 1.35 -12.85
C ILE A 93 -5.65 2.10 -12.26
N PHE A 94 -6.52 2.61 -13.11
CA PHE A 94 -7.74 3.29 -12.71
C PHE A 94 -8.95 2.35 -12.77
N TYR A 95 -9.73 2.36 -11.70
CA TYR A 95 -11.03 1.72 -11.62
C TYR A 95 -12.12 2.80 -11.48
N SER A 96 -13.22 2.67 -12.20
CA SER A 96 -14.34 3.64 -12.13
C SER A 96 -15.14 3.59 -10.84
N SER A 97 -14.87 2.60 -10.01
CA SER A 97 -15.59 2.45 -8.74
C SER A 97 -14.81 1.64 -7.73
N SER A 98 -15.13 1.82 -6.44
CA SER A 98 -14.61 1.00 -5.35
C SER A 98 -14.99 -0.48 -5.48
N ILE A 99 -16.11 -0.81 -6.13
CA ILE A 99 -16.52 -2.20 -6.36
C ILE A 99 -15.54 -2.88 -7.30
N HIS A 100 -15.26 -2.28 -8.45
CA HIS A 100 -14.30 -2.80 -9.42
C HIS A 100 -12.87 -2.84 -8.85
N PHE A 101 -12.50 -1.83 -8.07
CA PHE A 101 -11.20 -1.77 -7.39
C PHE A 101 -10.99 -2.95 -6.43
N LYS A 102 -12.04 -3.41 -5.73
CA LYS A 102 -11.96 -4.58 -4.85
C LYS A 102 -11.71 -5.90 -5.59
N GLU A 103 -11.97 -5.95 -6.90
CA GLU A 103 -11.67 -7.11 -7.74
C GLU A 103 -10.18 -7.18 -8.15
N THR A 104 -9.39 -6.12 -7.93
CA THR A 104 -8.00 -6.11 -8.35
C THR A 104 -7.19 -7.26 -7.74
N ASN A 105 -6.35 -7.89 -8.56
CA ASN A 105 -5.41 -8.92 -8.15
C ASN A 105 -3.97 -8.39 -7.95
N THR A 106 -3.79 -7.06 -7.94
CA THR A 106 -2.48 -6.45 -7.67
C THR A 106 -2.05 -6.59 -6.21
N THR A 107 -3.00 -6.76 -5.31
CA THR A 107 -2.76 -7.09 -3.90
C THR A 107 -3.55 -8.33 -3.49
N PRO A 108 -2.97 -9.26 -2.73
CA PRO A 108 -3.69 -10.40 -2.20
C PRO A 108 -4.66 -9.98 -1.09
N GLY A 109 -5.74 -10.74 -0.93
CA GLY A 109 -6.66 -10.56 0.17
C GLY A 109 -7.73 -9.50 -0.06
N PHE A 110 -8.47 -9.22 0.99
CA PHE A 110 -9.59 -8.28 0.98
C PHE A 110 -9.08 -6.83 1.10
N ILE A 111 -9.65 -5.93 0.31
CA ILE A 111 -9.43 -4.49 0.44
C ILE A 111 -10.54 -3.92 1.32
N PRO A 112 -10.22 -3.35 2.50
CA PRO A 112 -11.22 -2.74 3.37
C PRO A 112 -11.97 -1.58 2.70
N ASP A 113 -13.13 -1.24 3.24
CA ASP A 113 -13.84 -0.02 2.85
C ASP A 113 -13.03 1.21 3.26
N GLY A 114 -13.08 2.27 2.45
CA GLY A 114 -12.35 3.51 2.69
C GLY A 114 -10.90 3.53 2.23
N VAL A 115 -10.39 2.45 1.62
CA VAL A 115 -9.08 2.49 0.96
C VAL A 115 -9.21 3.24 -0.35
N GLY A 116 -8.63 4.44 -0.41
CA GLY A 116 -8.70 5.34 -1.57
C GLY A 116 -7.75 4.98 -2.71
N GLY A 117 -6.79 4.09 -2.47
CA GLY A 117 -5.79 3.64 -3.42
C GLY A 117 -4.66 2.91 -2.73
N PHE A 118 -3.69 2.45 -3.47
CA PHE A 118 -2.44 1.95 -2.91
C PHE A 118 -1.31 1.91 -3.94
N PHE A 119 -0.09 2.04 -3.43
CA PHE A 119 1.14 1.78 -4.17
C PHE A 119 1.63 0.35 -3.90
N GLU A 120 1.73 -0.47 -4.93
CA GLU A 120 2.29 -1.82 -4.86
C GLU A 120 3.80 -1.78 -5.09
N PHE A 121 4.58 -2.01 -4.02
CA PHE A 121 6.03 -1.82 -4.01
C PHE A 121 6.80 -2.79 -4.92
N ILE A 122 6.32 -4.04 -5.08
CA ILE A 122 7.08 -5.10 -5.76
C ILE A 122 7.21 -4.81 -7.26
N LYS A 123 6.12 -4.38 -7.88
CA LYS A 123 6.05 -4.06 -9.31
C LYS A 123 5.97 -2.57 -9.59
N GLY A 124 5.98 -1.73 -8.54
CA GLY A 124 5.96 -0.28 -8.67
C GLY A 124 4.68 0.27 -9.28
N ARG A 125 3.51 -0.37 -9.03
CA ARG A 125 2.23 0.03 -9.62
C ARG A 125 1.39 0.82 -8.63
N VAL A 126 0.67 1.80 -9.15
CA VAL A 126 -0.35 2.54 -8.39
C VAL A 126 -1.73 2.06 -8.83
N VAL A 127 -2.62 1.84 -7.88
CA VAL A 127 -3.98 1.34 -8.15
C VAL A 127 -4.98 2.24 -7.44
N LEU A 128 -5.93 2.80 -8.18
CA LEU A 128 -6.82 3.85 -7.70
C LEU A 128 -8.26 3.60 -8.15
N PRO A 129 -9.25 3.67 -7.25
CA PRO A 129 -10.65 3.81 -7.62
C PRO A 129 -11.01 5.28 -7.86
N PHE A 130 -12.04 5.51 -8.66
CA PHE A 130 -12.73 6.79 -8.72
C PHE A 130 -14.00 6.72 -7.88
N GLU A 131 -14.14 7.62 -6.92
CA GLU A 131 -15.26 7.66 -5.98
C GLU A 131 -16.24 8.82 -6.25
N GLY A 132 -16.24 9.33 -7.49
CA GLY A 132 -17.18 10.37 -7.93
C GLY A 132 -16.73 11.81 -7.68
N SER A 133 -15.59 12.05 -7.04
CA SER A 133 -15.03 13.38 -6.79
C SER A 133 -13.68 13.57 -7.49
N LEU A 134 -13.61 14.47 -8.46
CA LEU A 134 -12.34 14.80 -9.12
C LEU A 134 -11.33 15.45 -8.17
N HIS A 135 -11.79 16.20 -7.17
CA HIS A 135 -10.92 16.77 -6.14
C HIS A 135 -10.25 15.67 -5.33
N GLN A 136 -11.03 14.71 -4.83
CA GLN A 136 -10.51 13.56 -4.09
C GLN A 136 -9.60 12.69 -4.97
N PHE A 137 -9.96 12.49 -6.23
CA PHE A 137 -9.16 11.71 -7.17
C PHE A 137 -7.77 12.33 -7.41
N ARG A 138 -7.70 13.65 -7.59
CA ARG A 138 -6.43 14.39 -7.70
C ARG A 138 -5.59 14.26 -6.42
N HIS A 139 -6.24 14.37 -5.24
CA HIS A 139 -5.58 14.20 -3.96
C HIS A 139 -4.97 12.80 -3.83
N VAL A 140 -5.75 11.74 -4.07
CA VAL A 140 -5.28 10.36 -3.94
C VAL A 140 -4.18 10.03 -4.95
N ILE A 141 -4.29 10.49 -6.20
CA ILE A 141 -3.21 10.34 -7.19
C ILE A 141 -1.90 10.90 -6.64
N ARG A 142 -1.90 12.11 -6.10
CA ARG A 142 -0.69 12.73 -5.56
C ARG A 142 -0.18 12.03 -4.30
N HIS A 143 -1.08 11.55 -3.45
CA HIS A 143 -0.76 10.78 -2.26
C HIS A 143 0.03 9.50 -2.63
N GLU A 144 -0.52 8.68 -3.52
CA GLU A 144 0.13 7.44 -3.95
C GLU A 144 1.42 7.71 -4.73
N LEU A 145 1.47 8.73 -5.56
CA LEU A 145 2.71 9.12 -6.23
C LEU A 145 3.78 9.62 -5.25
N THR A 146 3.41 10.16 -4.10
CA THR A 146 4.37 10.50 -3.05
C THR A 146 5.07 9.25 -2.51
N HIS A 147 4.36 8.14 -2.32
CA HIS A 147 4.96 6.87 -1.95
C HIS A 147 5.92 6.35 -3.04
N VAL A 148 5.57 6.50 -4.31
CA VAL A 148 6.45 6.13 -5.44
C VAL A 148 7.76 6.93 -5.39
N PHE A 149 7.67 8.25 -5.30
CA PHE A 149 8.84 9.13 -5.26
C PHE A 149 9.71 8.88 -4.03
N MET A 150 9.10 8.73 -2.86
CA MET A 150 9.81 8.44 -1.62
C MET A 150 10.57 7.10 -1.72
N THR A 151 9.91 6.05 -2.19
CA THR A 151 10.52 4.73 -2.36
C THR A 151 11.68 4.77 -3.37
N SER A 152 11.48 5.42 -4.52
CA SER A 152 12.50 5.59 -5.54
C SER A 152 13.70 6.38 -5.01
N LYS A 153 13.47 7.47 -4.27
CA LYS A 153 14.52 8.29 -3.67
C LYS A 153 15.32 7.50 -2.63
N ILE A 154 14.64 6.78 -1.74
CA ILE A 154 15.31 5.95 -0.72
C ILE A 154 16.19 4.90 -1.39
N ASN A 155 15.65 4.17 -2.38
CA ASN A 155 16.39 3.15 -3.11
C ASN A 155 17.62 3.75 -3.84
N SER A 156 17.49 4.93 -4.42
CA SER A 156 18.59 5.64 -5.06
C SER A 156 19.72 5.98 -4.07
N VAL A 157 19.34 6.50 -2.88
CA VAL A 157 20.31 6.83 -1.83
C VAL A 157 21.01 5.58 -1.30
N LEU A 158 20.26 4.52 -1.01
CA LEU A 158 20.81 3.24 -0.53
C LEU A 158 21.78 2.63 -1.55
N LYS A 159 21.39 2.63 -2.82
CA LYS A 159 22.24 2.14 -3.91
C LYS A 159 23.55 2.93 -4.01
N THR A 160 23.48 4.26 -3.91
CA THR A 160 24.64 5.15 -3.96
C THR A 160 25.61 4.87 -2.81
N HIS A 161 25.10 4.62 -1.62
CA HIS A 161 25.92 4.34 -0.42
C HIS A 161 26.23 2.85 -0.22
N ARG A 162 25.88 1.97 -1.16
CA ARG A 162 26.06 0.50 -1.06
C ARG A 162 25.47 -0.09 0.23
N GLN A 163 24.34 0.44 0.65
CA GLN A 163 23.62 0.00 1.85
C GLN A 163 22.33 -0.70 1.48
N THR A 164 21.86 -1.52 2.41
CA THR A 164 20.52 -2.11 2.35
C THR A 164 19.67 -1.49 3.45
N LEU A 165 18.38 -1.35 3.21
CA LEU A 165 17.45 -0.85 4.21
C LEU A 165 17.39 -1.87 5.37
N GLY A 166 17.85 -1.49 6.55
CA GLY A 166 17.76 -2.31 7.75
C GLY A 166 16.35 -2.38 8.31
N SER A 167 15.53 -1.34 8.05
CA SER A 167 14.11 -1.25 8.37
C SER A 167 13.44 -0.24 7.46
N SER A 168 12.19 -0.45 7.13
CA SER A 168 11.39 0.55 6.42
C SER A 168 11.17 1.79 7.32
N PRO A 169 11.03 2.99 6.73
CA PRO A 169 10.60 4.14 7.50
C PRO A 169 9.28 3.85 8.24
N PRO A 170 9.07 4.40 9.43
CA PRO A 170 7.85 4.14 10.18
C PRO A 170 6.61 4.65 9.42
N LEU A 171 5.49 3.96 9.60
CA LEU A 171 4.25 4.23 8.87
C LEU A 171 3.79 5.69 9.03
N TRP A 172 3.85 6.24 10.25
CA TRP A 172 3.48 7.63 10.50
C TRP A 172 4.27 8.65 9.66
N PHE A 173 5.53 8.33 9.35
CA PHE A 173 6.37 9.19 8.52
C PHE A 173 5.99 9.07 7.04
N THR A 174 5.80 7.85 6.55
CA THR A 174 5.45 7.60 5.15
C THR A 174 4.09 8.18 4.80
N GLU A 175 3.09 7.92 5.64
CA GLU A 175 1.73 8.45 5.45
C GLU A 175 1.66 9.96 5.70
N GLY A 176 2.34 10.44 6.76
CA GLY A 176 2.38 11.86 7.06
C GLY A 176 3.04 12.70 5.95
N LEU A 177 4.06 12.16 5.29
CA LEU A 177 4.69 12.83 4.15
C LEU A 177 3.79 12.80 2.91
N ALA A 178 3.11 11.67 2.65
CA ALA A 178 2.16 11.54 1.56
C ALA A 178 0.99 12.51 1.74
N GLU A 179 0.45 12.62 2.94
CA GLU A 179 -0.60 13.57 3.27
C GLU A 179 -0.12 15.03 3.15
N LEU A 180 1.05 15.36 3.67
CA LEU A 180 1.64 16.71 3.58
C LEU A 180 1.80 17.20 2.14
N PHE A 181 2.10 16.32 1.21
CA PHE A 181 2.33 16.71 -0.19
C PHE A 181 1.07 16.59 -1.07
N SER A 182 0.05 15.88 -0.64
CA SER A 182 -1.19 15.68 -1.40
C SER A 182 -2.35 16.53 -0.94
N ALA A 183 -2.44 16.83 0.35
CA ALA A 183 -3.51 17.65 0.94
C ALA A 183 -3.08 19.12 1.11
N GLU A 184 -4.05 20.00 1.04
CA GLU A 184 -3.93 21.33 1.62
C GLU A 184 -4.32 21.26 3.10
N TRP A 185 -3.60 21.99 3.96
CA TRP A 185 -3.96 22.09 5.37
C TRP A 185 -5.33 22.76 5.51
N ASP A 186 -6.32 22.02 5.93
CA ASP A 186 -7.70 22.46 5.99
C ASP A 186 -8.22 22.62 7.45
N THR A 187 -9.46 23.02 7.57
CA THR A 187 -10.13 23.19 8.87
C THR A 187 -10.27 21.87 9.63
N GLN A 188 -10.41 20.75 8.94
CA GLN A 188 -10.52 19.44 9.56
C GLN A 188 -9.18 19.00 10.16
N GLY A 189 -8.10 19.15 9.41
CA GLY A 189 -6.74 18.90 9.91
C GLY A 189 -6.40 19.79 11.13
N GLU A 190 -6.77 21.06 11.08
CA GLU A 190 -6.60 21.99 12.18
C GLU A 190 -7.40 21.57 13.42
N MET A 191 -8.64 21.11 13.25
CA MET A 191 -9.49 20.64 14.34
C MET A 191 -8.90 19.39 15.00
N VAL A 192 -8.49 18.40 14.21
CA VAL A 192 -7.88 17.15 14.70
C VAL A 192 -6.58 17.43 15.44
N LEU A 193 -5.72 18.32 14.91
CA LEU A 193 -4.47 18.69 15.56
C LEU A 193 -4.73 19.39 16.90
N LYS A 194 -5.66 20.34 16.94
CA LYS A 194 -6.02 21.02 18.18
C LYS A 194 -6.56 20.07 19.23
N ASP A 195 -7.44 19.15 18.84
CA ASP A 195 -7.97 18.13 19.75
C ASP A 195 -6.86 17.24 20.30
N ALA A 196 -5.96 16.76 19.44
CA ALA A 196 -4.84 15.93 19.84
C ALA A 196 -3.88 16.64 20.82
N VAL A 197 -3.62 17.94 20.60
CA VAL A 197 -2.79 18.76 21.50
C VAL A 197 -3.48 18.96 22.86
N LEU A 198 -4.77 19.34 22.84
CA LEU A 198 -5.53 19.60 24.06
C LEU A 198 -5.77 18.35 24.89
N SER A 199 -5.94 17.21 24.23
CA SER A 199 -6.12 15.89 24.86
C SER A 199 -4.81 15.23 25.29
N GLY A 200 -3.65 15.85 25.02
CA GLY A 200 -2.34 15.32 25.41
C GLY A 200 -1.89 14.09 24.61
N TYR A 201 -2.49 13.81 23.45
CA TYR A 201 -2.10 12.70 22.59
C TYR A 201 -0.81 12.96 21.81
N ILE A 202 -0.41 14.21 21.66
CA ILE A 202 0.86 14.55 21.02
C ILE A 202 1.92 14.58 22.11
N ALA A 203 2.77 13.55 22.15
CA ALA A 203 4.00 13.59 22.92
C ALA A 203 4.89 14.70 22.34
N GLY A 204 5.48 15.54 23.19
CA GLY A 204 6.45 16.53 22.75
C GLY A 204 7.56 15.85 21.95
N LEU A 205 7.91 16.44 20.81
CA LEU A 205 9.03 16.03 19.96
C LEU A 205 10.37 16.27 20.68
#